data_e5efdedc9b30af5c76f66922bfbef6c7
#
_entry.id   e5efdedc9b30af5c76f66922bfbef6c7
#
_cell.length_a   1.000
_cell.length_b   1.000
_cell.length_c   1.000
_cell.angle_alpha   90.00
_cell.angle_beta   90.00
_cell.angle_gamma   90.00
#
_symmetry.space_group_name_H-M   'P 1'
#
loop_
_entity.id
_entity.type
_entity.pdbx_description
1 polymer ?
#
loop_
_entity_poly.entity_id
_entity_poly.type
_entity_poly.pdbx_seq_one_letter_code
_entity_poly.pdbx_strand_id
1 'polypeptide(L)'
;DWLPGMGTVISKEIILKIGFWDQKNLPQYHGDIDFCLRAKNKGIDIIVCEEMVITNRTEYSSFVGSDFNSFLKSLVMVQSRYCVSKEILFLFRHTKSPLWVYYLTRKYLGYILLLIRK
;
A
#
# COMPACT_ATOMS: atom_id res chain seq x y z
N ASP A 1 -3.94 -11.33 -5.15
CA ASP A 1 -4.57 -11.31 -3.82
C ASP A 1 -3.55 -10.83 -2.80
N TRP A 2 -3.99 -10.06 -1.84
CA TRP A 2 -3.19 -9.55 -0.71
C TRP A 2 -4.10 -9.39 0.50
N LEU A 3 -3.50 -9.37 1.70
CA LEU A 3 -4.22 -9.14 2.96
C LEU A 3 -3.80 -7.78 3.55
N PRO A 4 -4.73 -7.05 4.19
CA PRO A 4 -4.38 -5.86 4.95
C PRO A 4 -3.50 -6.24 6.15
N GLY A 5 -2.60 -5.35 6.57
CA GLY A 5 -1.69 -5.62 7.69
C GLY A 5 -2.41 -5.82 9.03
N MET A 6 -3.62 -5.31 9.14
CA MET A 6 -4.45 -5.49 10.35
C MET A 6 -5.04 -6.90 10.36
N GLY A 7 -4.74 -7.63 11.44
CA GLY A 7 -5.23 -9.00 11.62
C GLY A 7 -4.46 -10.06 10.85
N THR A 8 -3.31 -9.74 10.30
CA THR A 8 -2.47 -10.74 9.65
C THR A 8 -1.65 -11.49 10.69
N VAL A 9 -1.77 -12.82 10.71
CA VAL A 9 -0.94 -13.71 11.51
C VAL A 9 0.12 -14.33 10.61
N ILE A 10 1.37 -14.31 11.06
CA ILE A 10 2.52 -14.76 10.28
C ILE A 10 3.42 -15.60 11.17
N SER A 11 3.83 -16.78 10.69
CA SER A 11 4.78 -17.59 11.42
C SER A 11 6.19 -17.00 11.40
N LYS A 12 6.96 -17.27 12.42
CA LYS A 12 8.35 -16.82 12.54
C LYS A 12 9.20 -17.33 11.37
N GLU A 13 8.97 -18.55 10.92
CA GLU A 13 9.69 -19.18 9.81
C GLU A 13 9.48 -18.40 8.51
N ILE A 14 8.28 -17.90 8.26
CA ILE A 14 7.97 -17.06 7.10
C ILE A 14 8.76 -15.75 7.18
N ILE A 15 8.78 -15.11 8.35
CA ILE A 15 9.55 -13.88 8.55
C ILE A 15 11.06 -14.12 8.30
N LEU A 16 11.60 -15.23 8.79
CA LEU A 16 12.99 -15.59 8.54
C LEU A 16 13.30 -15.87 7.07
N LYS A 17 12.32 -16.41 6.33
CA LYS A 17 12.46 -16.76 4.90
C LYS A 17 12.36 -15.55 3.97
N ILE A 18 11.48 -14.59 4.26
CA ILE A 18 11.18 -13.45 3.36
C ILE A 18 11.60 -12.08 3.92
N GLY A 19 12.04 -12.01 5.17
CA GLY A 19 12.38 -10.77 5.86
C GLY A 19 11.14 -10.05 6.44
N PHE A 20 11.39 -8.99 7.19
CA PHE A 20 10.34 -8.12 7.74
C PHE A 20 9.72 -7.21 6.69
N TRP A 21 8.71 -6.44 7.11
CA TRP A 21 8.19 -5.30 6.34
C TRP A 21 9.31 -4.30 6.04
N ASP A 22 9.26 -3.72 4.85
CA ASP A 22 10.22 -2.68 4.46
C ASP A 22 9.85 -1.33 5.10
N GLN A 23 10.08 -1.22 6.41
CA GLN A 23 9.77 -0.02 7.18
C GLN A 23 10.52 1.23 6.72
N LYS A 24 11.69 1.06 6.09
CA LYS A 24 12.50 2.16 5.58
C LYS A 24 11.88 2.78 4.33
N ASN A 25 11.45 1.95 3.41
CA ASN A 25 10.98 2.40 2.10
C ASN A 25 9.46 2.51 2.00
N LEU A 26 8.73 1.64 2.70
CA LEU A 26 7.26 1.56 2.69
C LEU A 26 6.70 1.60 4.12
N PRO A 27 6.94 2.68 4.90
CA PRO A 27 6.65 2.68 6.34
C PRO A 27 5.17 2.76 6.68
N GLN A 28 4.32 3.29 5.80
CA GLN A 28 2.90 3.53 6.10
C GLN A 28 1.96 2.82 5.13
N TYR A 29 2.20 2.96 3.82
CA TYR A 29 1.37 2.35 2.78
C TYR A 29 2.19 1.37 1.95
N HIS A 30 1.50 0.41 1.34
CA HIS A 30 2.07 -0.67 0.53
C HIS A 30 2.94 -1.69 1.28
N GLY A 31 3.28 -1.49 2.55
CA GLY A 31 4.15 -2.40 3.30
C GLY A 31 3.55 -3.80 3.44
N ASP A 32 2.26 -3.89 3.76
CA ASP A 32 1.50 -5.13 3.85
C ASP A 32 1.37 -5.83 2.49
N ILE A 33 1.07 -5.06 1.45
CA ILE A 33 0.97 -5.58 0.08
C ILE A 33 2.34 -6.07 -0.40
N ASP A 34 3.41 -5.29 -0.18
CA ASP A 34 4.79 -5.67 -0.52
C ASP A 34 5.18 -6.99 0.17
N PHE A 35 4.84 -7.12 1.46
CA PHE A 35 5.11 -8.34 2.22
C PHE A 35 4.37 -9.54 1.63
N CYS A 36 3.07 -9.42 1.36
CA CYS A 36 2.26 -10.47 0.75
C CYS A 36 2.78 -10.86 -0.64
N LEU A 37 3.15 -9.90 -1.48
CA LEU A 37 3.68 -10.18 -2.81
C LEU A 37 5.05 -10.87 -2.76
N ARG A 38 5.92 -10.51 -1.78
CA ARG A 38 7.18 -11.22 -1.56
C ARG A 38 6.96 -12.65 -1.07
N ALA A 39 5.97 -12.86 -0.18
CA ALA A 39 5.59 -14.20 0.28
C ALA A 39 5.09 -15.06 -0.88
N LYS A 40 4.17 -14.53 -1.68
CA LYS A 40 3.64 -15.21 -2.86
C LYS A 40 4.72 -15.57 -3.88
N ASN A 41 5.68 -14.67 -4.12
CA ASN A 41 6.81 -14.92 -5.01
C ASN A 41 7.75 -16.04 -4.49
N LYS A 42 7.67 -16.36 -3.20
CA LYS A 42 8.39 -17.48 -2.57
C LYS A 42 7.53 -18.75 -2.42
N GLY A 43 6.36 -18.79 -3.06
CA GLY A 43 5.44 -19.93 -3.02
C GLY A 43 4.77 -20.13 -1.65
N ILE A 44 4.58 -19.04 -0.89
CA ILE A 44 3.88 -19.07 0.40
C ILE A 44 2.43 -18.68 0.14
N ASP A 45 1.52 -19.55 0.55
CA ASP A 45 0.09 -19.31 0.42
C ASP A 45 -0.41 -18.26 1.41
N ILE A 46 -1.37 -17.47 0.96
CA ILE A 46 -2.07 -16.46 1.75
C ILE A 46 -3.51 -16.92 1.87
N ILE A 47 -3.95 -17.16 3.08
CA ILE A 47 -5.30 -17.64 3.38
C ILE A 47 -6.07 -16.61 4.22
N VAL A 48 -7.38 -16.58 4.06
CA VAL A 48 -8.30 -15.84 4.92
C VAL A 48 -8.94 -16.83 5.89
N CYS A 49 -8.88 -16.52 7.18
CA CYS A 49 -9.55 -17.29 8.21
C CYS A 49 -10.84 -16.56 8.61
N GLU A 50 -11.99 -17.10 8.26
CA GLU A 50 -13.30 -16.49 8.52
C GLU A 50 -13.66 -16.43 10.01
N GLU A 51 -13.05 -17.30 10.80
CA GLU A 51 -13.26 -17.38 12.25
C GLU A 51 -12.50 -16.28 13.01
N MET A 52 -11.50 -15.66 12.37
CA MET A 52 -10.70 -14.58 12.96
C MET A 52 -11.30 -13.20 12.66
N VAL A 53 -12.25 -12.78 13.46
CA VAL A 53 -12.86 -11.45 13.35
C VAL A 53 -12.05 -10.41 14.14
N ILE A 54 -11.66 -9.33 13.47
CA ILE A 54 -10.92 -8.23 14.09
C ILE A 54 -11.72 -6.94 13.96
N THR A 55 -11.93 -6.27 15.08
CA THR A 55 -12.55 -4.94 15.12
C THR A 55 -11.47 -3.87 15.03
N ASN A 56 -11.56 -2.99 14.04
CA ASN A 56 -10.62 -1.91 13.83
C ASN A 56 -11.25 -0.53 14.06
N ARG A 57 -10.47 0.39 14.66
CA ARG A 57 -10.84 1.81 14.74
C ARG A 57 -10.34 2.53 13.50
N THR A 58 -11.27 3.01 12.67
CA THR A 58 -10.96 3.68 11.39
C THR A 58 -10.63 5.16 11.53
N GLU A 59 -10.73 5.73 12.73
CA GLU A 59 -10.62 7.16 13.02
C GLU A 59 -9.25 7.78 12.66
N TYR A 60 -8.22 6.96 12.53
CA TYR A 60 -6.84 7.40 12.29
C TYR A 60 -6.30 7.07 10.89
N SER A 61 -7.15 6.64 9.98
CA SER A 61 -6.69 6.21 8.66
C SER A 61 -6.78 7.32 7.62
N SER A 62 -5.65 7.71 7.11
CA SER A 62 -5.37 8.48 5.89
C SER A 62 -5.58 10.00 5.93
N PHE A 63 -4.49 10.71 5.70
CA PHE A 63 -4.55 12.10 5.26
C PHE A 63 -5.10 12.15 3.82
N VAL A 64 -6.30 12.66 3.65
CA VAL A 64 -6.90 12.99 2.35
C VAL A 64 -7.11 14.49 2.34
N GLY A 65 -6.30 15.20 1.55
CA GLY A 65 -6.45 16.63 1.39
C GLY A 65 -7.77 16.98 0.70
N SER A 66 -8.45 18.02 1.20
CA SER A 66 -9.72 18.51 0.66
C SER A 66 -9.54 19.68 -0.32
N ASP A 67 -8.37 20.28 -0.36
CA ASP A 67 -8.01 21.46 -1.16
C ASP A 67 -6.72 21.22 -1.96
N PHE A 68 -6.39 22.11 -2.88
CA PHE A 68 -5.24 21.98 -3.77
C PHE A 68 -3.89 21.97 -3.02
N ASN A 69 -3.75 22.79 -1.96
CA ASN A 69 -2.53 22.81 -1.17
C ASN A 69 -2.32 21.50 -0.40
N SER A 70 -3.38 20.95 0.16
CA SER A 70 -3.37 19.65 0.82
C SER A 70 -3.09 18.52 -0.17
N PHE A 71 -3.56 18.64 -1.43
CA PHE A 71 -3.20 17.73 -2.51
C PHE A 71 -1.70 17.74 -2.77
N LEU A 72 -1.09 18.92 -2.97
CA LEU A 72 0.35 19.02 -3.20
C LEU A 72 1.17 18.44 -2.03
N LYS A 73 0.76 18.73 -0.80
CA LYS A 73 1.37 18.13 0.39
C LYS A 73 1.24 16.61 0.39
N SER A 74 0.08 16.08 -0.01
CA SER A 74 -0.16 14.63 -0.03
C SER A 74 0.75 13.87 -0.99
N LEU A 75 1.26 14.51 -2.05
CA LEU A 75 2.19 13.89 -3.01
C LEU A 75 3.58 13.60 -2.43
N VAL A 76 3.98 14.33 -1.38
CA VAL A 76 5.30 14.20 -0.75
C VAL A 76 5.26 13.61 0.66
N MET A 77 4.13 13.69 1.35
CA MET A 77 3.97 13.20 2.72
C MET A 77 3.96 11.67 2.76
N VAL A 78 4.81 11.09 3.60
CA VAL A 78 4.90 9.63 3.78
C VAL A 78 3.60 9.02 4.32
N GLN A 79 2.86 9.78 5.17
CA GLN A 79 1.56 9.38 5.72
C GLN A 79 0.41 9.43 4.69
N SER A 80 0.69 9.90 3.48
CA SER A 80 -0.31 9.96 2.44
C SER A 80 -0.30 8.71 1.56
N ARG A 81 -1.51 8.18 1.29
CA ARG A 81 -1.72 7.13 0.26
C ARG A 81 -1.37 7.57 -1.17
N TYR A 82 -1.13 8.87 -1.37
CA TYR A 82 -0.78 9.47 -2.66
C TYR A 82 0.68 9.88 -2.75
N CYS A 83 1.52 9.49 -1.80
CA CYS A 83 2.95 9.78 -1.83
C CYS A 83 3.60 9.17 -3.09
N VAL A 84 4.01 10.04 -4.02
CA VAL A 84 4.48 9.64 -5.36
C VAL A 84 5.70 8.74 -5.30
N SER A 85 6.68 9.07 -4.45
CA SER A 85 7.92 8.30 -4.34
C SER A 85 7.68 6.86 -3.86
N LYS A 86 6.73 6.66 -2.95
CA LYS A 86 6.38 5.35 -2.42
C LYS A 86 5.57 4.52 -3.41
N GLU A 87 4.68 5.18 -4.15
CA GLU A 87 3.91 4.55 -5.23
C GLU A 87 4.83 4.07 -6.36
N ILE A 88 5.74 4.93 -6.83
CA ILE A 88 6.69 4.57 -7.89
C ILE A 88 7.56 3.40 -7.44
N LEU A 89 8.12 3.46 -6.23
CA LEU A 89 8.94 2.38 -5.69
C LEU A 89 8.20 1.05 -5.64
N PHE A 90 6.95 1.08 -5.14
CA PHE A 90 6.11 -0.11 -5.04
C PHE A 90 5.80 -0.71 -6.42
N LEU A 91 5.36 0.13 -7.36
CA LEU A 91 5.04 -0.30 -8.71
C LEU A 91 6.27 -0.82 -9.45
N PHE A 92 7.40 -0.14 -9.36
CA PHE A 92 8.66 -0.58 -9.96
C PHE A 92 9.13 -1.93 -9.42
N ARG A 93 8.94 -2.18 -8.12
CA ARG A 93 9.34 -3.44 -7.47
C ARG A 93 8.47 -4.63 -7.90
N HIS A 94 7.18 -4.41 -8.09
CA HIS A 94 6.21 -5.50 -8.27
C HIS A 94 5.61 -5.61 -9.67
N THR A 95 5.82 -4.62 -10.53
CA THR A 95 5.27 -4.61 -11.89
C THR A 95 6.40 -4.72 -12.91
N LYS A 96 6.51 -5.86 -13.56
CA LYS A 96 7.54 -6.11 -14.60
C LYS A 96 7.24 -5.44 -15.95
N SER A 97 6.02 -4.99 -16.16
CA SER A 97 5.56 -4.37 -17.41
C SER A 97 5.61 -2.85 -17.33
N PRO A 98 5.86 -2.11 -18.43
CA PRO A 98 5.76 -0.66 -18.46
C PRO A 98 4.35 -0.12 -18.13
N LEU A 99 3.36 -0.99 -18.01
CA LEU A 99 1.99 -0.65 -17.58
C LEU A 99 1.92 0.04 -16.22
N TRP A 100 2.96 -0.04 -15.38
CA TRP A 100 3.00 0.71 -14.11
C TRP A 100 2.86 2.22 -14.33
N VAL A 101 3.36 2.76 -15.45
CA VAL A 101 3.20 4.18 -15.80
C VAL A 101 1.72 4.51 -16.04
N TYR A 102 1.00 3.64 -16.74
CA TYR A 102 -0.44 3.79 -16.97
C TYR A 102 -1.22 3.78 -15.63
N TYR A 103 -0.93 2.85 -14.73
CA TYR A 103 -1.60 2.78 -13.42
C TYR A 103 -1.31 4.03 -12.58
N LEU A 104 -0.06 4.49 -12.57
CA LEU A 104 0.34 5.70 -11.88
C LEU A 104 -0.44 6.91 -12.41
N THR A 105 -0.43 7.13 -13.71
CA THR A 105 -1.11 8.24 -14.39
C THR A 105 -2.61 8.20 -14.10
N ARG A 106 -3.26 7.05 -14.26
CA ARG A 106 -4.69 6.88 -13.98
C ARG A 106 -5.05 7.22 -12.53
N LYS A 107 -4.23 6.79 -11.57
CA LYS A 107 -4.45 7.07 -10.13
C LYS A 107 -4.45 8.57 -9.86
N TYR A 108 -3.43 9.29 -10.33
CA TYR A 108 -3.29 10.73 -10.05
C TYR A 108 -4.27 11.58 -10.85
N LEU A 109 -4.57 11.23 -12.10
CA LEU A 109 -5.65 11.88 -12.86
C LEU A 109 -7.01 11.71 -12.15
N GLY A 110 -7.32 10.51 -11.69
CA GLY A 110 -8.54 10.27 -10.91
C GLY A 110 -8.62 11.13 -9.65
N TYR A 111 -7.51 11.33 -8.97
CA TYR A 111 -7.45 12.19 -7.79
C TYR A 111 -7.66 13.67 -8.13
N ILE A 112 -7.02 14.17 -9.20
CA ILE A 112 -7.21 15.55 -9.69
C ILE A 112 -8.68 15.78 -10.08
N LEU A 113 -9.29 14.85 -10.81
CA LEU A 113 -10.70 14.95 -11.20
C LEU A 113 -11.64 15.00 -10.00
N LEU A 114 -11.35 14.26 -8.92
CA LEU A 114 -12.14 14.34 -7.68
C LEU A 114 -12.01 15.70 -6.98
N LEU A 115 -10.87 16.38 -7.09
CA LEU A 115 -10.69 17.73 -6.53
C LEU A 115 -11.43 18.80 -7.32
N ILE A 116 -11.51 18.64 -8.65
CA ILE A 116 -12.21 19.61 -9.52
C ILE A 116 -13.74 19.49 -9.39
N ARG A 117 -14.26 18.31 -9.05
CA ARG A 117 -15.70 18.07 -8.88
C ARG A 117 -16.27 18.54 -7.54
N LYS A 118 -15.44 18.95 -6.60
CA LYS A 118 -15.87 19.57 -5.33
C LYS A 118 -15.96 21.09 -5.44
#